data_e4d38898f9a7ee79dcdc37d992047db3
#
_entry.id   e4d38898f9a7ee79dcdc37d992047db3
#
_cell.length_a   1.000
_cell.length_b   1.000
_cell.length_c   1.000
_cell.angle_alpha   90.00
_cell.angle_beta   90.00
_cell.angle_gamma   90.00
#
_symmetry.space_group_name_H-M   'P 1'
#
loop_
_entity.id
_entity.type
_entity.pdbx_description
1 polymer ?
#
loop_
_entity_poly.entity_id
_entity_poly.type
_entity_poly.pdbx_seq_one_letter_code
_entity_poly.pdbx_strand_id
1 'polypeptide(L)'
;MYENNKRFEKILKILSFITSIYTAFLGIFYFNNFRFFIPVIFILSLIPITSCIILQLIKCKIIPYLILICFNVCFIYCLSQISVILLFIPLLLLFYLPKKSLVYKILPLVIITFFVSRMLKSYLTIDDISNNLYVFLGFFIKTLIEATSIVFIFILIYTFVNKINAQSSLDNNTSINLLKFYRATAIHHNKYSQAHIKGVKEITTVLLDSLINDFGLEISKDFYDQIIFSSQFYDIGKVCVDPEILDKTGTLTEEEKALIKQHPQKGAELLSLLPKEIIKEEYLNTCRNVALQHHEKLDGSGYPNHLKQKEISLEARIITVADVTDALLAWRPYKRPYSWEELLEIFKNEATGYDNLILQALYKNRRKILSISDKNNQLLKEVLSLDSKDILRK
;
A
#
# COMPACT_ATOMS: atom_id res chain seq x y z
N MET A 1 5.02 -1.61 -2.85
CA MET A 1 4.38 -1.76 -4.18
C MET A 1 5.06 -0.90 -5.28
N TYR A 2 5.38 0.37 -5.04
CA TYR A 2 6.03 1.26 -6.01
C TYR A 2 7.45 0.83 -6.40
N GLU A 3 8.28 0.41 -5.45
CA GLU A 3 9.65 -0.09 -5.72
C GLU A 3 9.65 -1.41 -6.51
N ASN A 4 8.73 -2.31 -6.21
CA ASN A 4 8.57 -3.56 -6.96
C ASN A 4 8.17 -3.29 -8.42
N ASN A 5 7.34 -2.26 -8.67
CA ASN A 5 6.99 -1.85 -10.04
C ASN A 5 8.19 -1.28 -10.81
N LYS A 6 9.06 -0.49 -10.16
CA LYS A 6 10.30 0.03 -10.80
C LYS A 6 11.30 -1.10 -11.11
N ARG A 7 11.49 -2.04 -10.18
CA ARG A 7 12.36 -3.22 -10.40
C ARG A 7 11.82 -4.08 -11.53
N PHE A 8 10.51 -4.33 -11.55
CA PHE A 8 9.85 -5.10 -12.61
C PHE A 8 9.99 -4.42 -13.98
N GLU A 9 9.77 -3.11 -14.07
CA GLU A 9 9.97 -2.34 -15.30
C GLU A 9 11.41 -2.44 -15.82
N LYS A 10 12.41 -2.37 -14.92
CA LYS A 10 13.82 -2.53 -15.26
C LYS A 10 14.11 -3.93 -15.81
N ILE A 11 13.55 -4.98 -15.19
CA ILE A 11 13.70 -6.38 -15.65
C ILE A 11 13.09 -6.54 -17.04
N LEU A 12 11.88 -6.00 -17.28
CA LEU A 12 11.24 -6.08 -18.59
C LEU A 12 12.03 -5.39 -19.70
N LYS A 13 12.62 -4.23 -19.44
CA LYS A 13 13.49 -3.52 -20.39
C LYS A 13 14.72 -4.35 -20.75
N ILE A 14 15.35 -4.95 -19.74
CA ILE A 14 16.52 -5.83 -19.95
C ILE A 14 16.09 -7.07 -20.73
N LEU A 15 15.00 -7.73 -20.38
CA LEU A 15 14.51 -8.93 -21.05
C LEU A 15 14.11 -8.66 -22.51
N SER A 16 13.46 -7.53 -22.79
CA SER A 16 13.10 -7.13 -24.15
C SER A 16 14.35 -6.88 -25.00
N PHE A 17 15.40 -6.30 -24.42
CA PHE A 17 16.67 -6.06 -25.11
C PHE A 17 17.40 -7.37 -25.42
N ILE A 18 17.52 -8.28 -24.44
CA ILE A 18 18.15 -9.60 -24.62
C ILE A 18 17.42 -10.42 -25.68
N THR A 19 16.08 -10.49 -25.61
CA THR A 19 15.28 -11.23 -26.60
C THR A 19 15.39 -10.63 -27.99
N SER A 20 15.49 -9.30 -28.12
CA SER A 20 15.68 -8.61 -29.41
C SER A 20 17.04 -8.91 -30.02
N ILE A 21 18.12 -8.91 -29.23
CA ILE A 21 19.46 -9.31 -29.70
C ILE A 21 19.46 -10.77 -30.17
N TYR A 22 18.86 -11.67 -29.37
CA TYR A 22 18.80 -13.08 -29.72
C TYR A 22 17.99 -13.33 -30.99
N THR A 23 16.89 -12.61 -31.18
CA THR A 23 16.07 -12.66 -32.40
C THR A 23 16.86 -12.24 -33.62
N ALA A 24 17.63 -11.14 -33.51
CA ALA A 24 18.46 -10.69 -34.63
C ALA A 24 19.58 -11.67 -34.94
N PHE A 25 20.22 -12.24 -33.90
CA PHE A 25 21.26 -13.28 -34.08
C PHE A 25 20.71 -14.51 -34.80
N LEU A 26 19.54 -15.00 -34.40
CA LEU A 26 18.89 -16.12 -35.07
C LEU A 26 18.52 -15.78 -36.51
N GLY A 27 18.02 -14.58 -36.80
CA GLY A 27 17.73 -14.14 -38.16
C GLY A 27 18.95 -14.17 -39.06
N ILE A 28 20.11 -13.73 -38.56
CA ILE A 28 21.39 -13.78 -39.27
C ILE A 28 21.87 -15.23 -39.42
N PHE A 29 21.78 -16.05 -38.37
CA PHE A 29 22.25 -17.44 -38.39
C PHE A 29 21.46 -18.31 -39.38
N TYR A 30 20.15 -18.14 -39.46
CA TYR A 30 19.28 -18.90 -40.39
C TYR A 30 19.21 -18.29 -41.79
N PHE A 31 19.87 -17.14 -42.01
CA PHE A 31 19.98 -16.46 -43.29
C PHE A 31 20.40 -17.40 -44.45
N ASN A 32 21.32 -18.33 -44.19
CA ASN A 32 21.87 -19.24 -45.22
C ASN A 32 20.92 -20.40 -45.58
N ASN A 33 19.89 -20.69 -44.80
CA ASN A 33 19.02 -21.85 -44.97
C ASN A 33 17.73 -21.57 -45.78
N PHE A 34 17.36 -20.27 -45.98
CA PHE A 34 16.11 -19.86 -46.63
C PHE A 34 16.38 -18.92 -47.81
N ARG A 35 16.84 -19.46 -48.94
CA ARG A 35 17.29 -18.69 -50.12
C ARG A 35 16.25 -17.72 -50.67
N PHE A 36 14.95 -17.97 -50.58
CA PHE A 36 13.92 -17.16 -51.22
C PHE A 36 13.39 -16.00 -50.38
N PHE A 37 13.43 -16.09 -49.04
CA PHE A 37 12.90 -15.09 -48.11
C PHE A 37 13.98 -14.29 -47.35
N ILE A 38 15.20 -14.40 -47.81
CA ILE A 38 16.41 -13.83 -47.19
C ILE A 38 16.27 -12.35 -46.78
N PRO A 39 15.87 -11.43 -47.68
CA PRO A 39 15.79 -10.01 -47.32
C PRO A 39 14.71 -9.71 -46.28
N VAL A 40 13.57 -10.43 -46.37
CA VAL A 40 12.43 -10.23 -45.47
C VAL A 40 12.75 -10.71 -44.07
N ILE A 41 13.35 -11.90 -43.93
CA ILE A 41 13.74 -12.43 -42.61
C ILE A 41 14.82 -11.55 -41.95
N PHE A 42 15.79 -11.06 -42.72
CA PHE A 42 16.81 -10.15 -42.22
C PHE A 42 16.22 -8.83 -41.72
N ILE A 43 15.35 -8.18 -42.49
CA ILE A 43 14.65 -6.95 -42.10
C ILE A 43 13.77 -7.20 -40.88
N LEU A 44 12.99 -8.28 -40.87
CA LEU A 44 12.13 -8.62 -39.72
C LEU A 44 12.93 -8.89 -38.43
N SER A 45 14.13 -9.45 -38.55
CA SER A 45 15.02 -9.69 -37.38
C SER A 45 15.61 -8.43 -36.78
N LEU A 46 15.75 -7.35 -37.56
CA LEU A 46 16.23 -6.06 -37.09
C LEU A 46 15.14 -5.18 -36.43
N ILE A 47 13.86 -5.39 -36.79
CA ILE A 47 12.73 -4.63 -36.25
C ILE A 47 12.69 -4.67 -34.69
N PRO A 48 12.89 -5.81 -34.03
CA PRO A 48 12.88 -5.88 -32.58
C PRO A 48 13.93 -5.00 -31.90
N ILE A 49 15.16 -4.98 -32.43
CA ILE A 49 16.25 -4.17 -31.87
C ILE A 49 15.94 -2.69 -32.03
N THR A 50 15.55 -2.26 -33.21
CA THR A 50 15.21 -0.86 -33.48
C THR A 50 14.00 -0.41 -32.66
N SER A 51 12.96 -1.24 -32.54
CA SER A 51 11.79 -0.99 -31.69
C SER A 51 12.17 -0.89 -30.22
N CYS A 52 13.06 -1.75 -29.72
CA CYS A 52 13.51 -1.71 -28.33
C CYS A 52 14.27 -0.40 -28.02
N ILE A 53 15.15 0.03 -28.94
CA ILE A 53 15.88 1.29 -28.81
C ILE A 53 14.92 2.49 -28.82
N ILE A 54 13.97 2.51 -29.75
CA ILE A 54 12.95 3.57 -29.84
C ILE A 54 12.11 3.63 -28.55
N LEU A 55 11.64 2.49 -28.03
CA LEU A 55 10.86 2.43 -26.81
C LEU A 55 11.64 2.93 -25.58
N GLN A 56 12.96 2.70 -25.53
CA GLN A 56 13.81 3.23 -24.47
C GLN A 56 13.99 4.75 -24.58
N LEU A 57 14.19 5.29 -25.79
CA LEU A 57 14.34 6.72 -26.02
C LEU A 57 13.07 7.50 -25.67
N ILE A 58 11.89 6.96 -26.02
CA ILE A 58 10.59 7.60 -25.73
C ILE A 58 10.15 7.39 -24.28
N LYS A 59 10.91 6.66 -23.45
CA LYS A 59 10.56 6.32 -22.05
C LYS A 59 9.16 5.71 -21.90
N CYS A 60 8.79 4.82 -22.82
CA CYS A 60 7.49 4.16 -22.83
C CYS A 60 7.20 3.37 -21.54
N LYS A 61 5.90 3.20 -21.25
CA LYS A 61 5.40 2.37 -20.14
C LYS A 61 5.56 0.86 -20.47
N ILE A 62 5.23 0.01 -19.50
CA ILE A 62 5.45 -1.45 -19.48
C ILE A 62 4.85 -2.19 -20.71
N ILE A 63 3.69 -1.78 -21.21
CA ILE A 63 2.91 -2.48 -22.23
C ILE A 63 3.67 -2.69 -23.55
N PRO A 64 4.31 -1.66 -24.16
CA PRO A 64 5.06 -1.84 -25.40
C PRO A 64 6.21 -2.86 -25.26
N TYR A 65 6.87 -2.93 -24.11
CA TYR A 65 7.92 -3.93 -23.88
C TYR A 65 7.37 -5.36 -23.79
N LEU A 66 6.19 -5.55 -23.20
CA LEU A 66 5.53 -6.86 -23.19
C LEU A 66 5.16 -7.31 -24.60
N ILE A 67 4.61 -6.42 -25.42
CA ILE A 67 4.27 -6.71 -26.82
C ILE A 67 5.53 -7.10 -27.59
N LEU A 68 6.63 -6.37 -27.40
CA LEU A 68 7.90 -6.66 -28.05
C LEU A 68 8.47 -8.01 -27.63
N ILE A 69 8.39 -8.36 -26.34
CA ILE A 69 8.82 -9.69 -25.84
C ILE A 69 7.95 -10.78 -26.46
N CYS A 70 6.63 -10.60 -26.53
CA CYS A 70 5.73 -11.56 -27.16
C CYS A 70 6.11 -11.79 -28.62
N PHE A 71 6.33 -10.72 -29.37
CA PHE A 71 6.76 -10.79 -30.77
C PHE A 71 8.08 -11.54 -30.91
N ASN A 72 9.10 -11.18 -30.10
CA ASN A 72 10.41 -11.82 -30.13
C ASN A 72 10.34 -13.32 -29.84
N VAL A 73 9.59 -13.72 -28.81
CA VAL A 73 9.44 -15.13 -28.44
C VAL A 73 8.73 -15.91 -29.55
N CYS A 74 7.70 -15.33 -30.15
CA CYS A 74 7.02 -15.96 -31.30
C CYS A 74 7.94 -16.09 -32.50
N PHE A 75 8.75 -15.08 -32.80
CA PHE A 75 9.70 -15.08 -33.89
C PHE A 75 10.83 -16.11 -33.69
N ILE A 76 11.40 -16.16 -32.45
CA ILE A 76 12.38 -17.19 -32.06
C ILE A 76 11.81 -18.59 -32.23
N TYR A 77 10.55 -18.79 -31.81
CA TYR A 77 9.87 -20.07 -31.99
C TYR A 77 9.71 -20.47 -33.46
N CYS A 78 9.40 -19.51 -34.33
CA CYS A 78 9.29 -19.77 -35.77
C CYS A 78 10.61 -20.20 -36.41
N LEU A 79 11.72 -19.56 -36.02
CA LEU A 79 13.05 -19.78 -36.58
C LEU A 79 13.79 -20.96 -36.00
N SER A 80 13.52 -21.31 -34.75
CA SER A 80 14.25 -22.36 -34.03
C SER A 80 13.37 -23.61 -33.82
N GLN A 81 14.00 -24.75 -33.60
CA GLN A 81 13.31 -26.00 -33.20
C GLN A 81 13.06 -26.07 -31.68
N ILE A 82 13.01 -24.92 -31.01
CA ILE A 82 12.86 -24.84 -29.58
C ILE A 82 11.41 -25.19 -29.19
N SER A 83 11.28 -25.78 -28.00
CA SER A 83 10.00 -26.26 -27.43
C SER A 83 8.92 -25.17 -27.30
N VAL A 84 7.67 -25.57 -27.47
CA VAL A 84 6.44 -24.75 -27.24
C VAL A 84 6.43 -24.07 -25.85
N ILE A 85 7.17 -24.62 -24.89
CA ILE A 85 7.27 -24.10 -23.52
C ILE A 85 7.68 -22.62 -23.47
N LEU A 86 8.52 -22.14 -24.40
CA LEU A 86 8.94 -20.73 -24.44
C LEU A 86 7.77 -19.76 -24.71
N LEU A 87 6.70 -20.22 -25.34
CA LEU A 87 5.52 -19.40 -25.61
C LEU A 87 4.70 -19.09 -24.34
N PHE A 88 4.96 -19.81 -23.22
CA PHE A 88 4.35 -19.48 -21.94
C PHE A 88 4.96 -18.24 -21.27
N ILE A 89 6.19 -17.82 -21.64
CA ILE A 89 6.85 -16.67 -21.04
C ILE A 89 6.02 -15.39 -21.13
N PRO A 90 5.48 -15.00 -22.32
CA PRO A 90 4.60 -13.83 -22.43
C PRO A 90 3.33 -13.96 -21.59
N LEU A 91 2.76 -15.15 -21.48
CA LEU A 91 1.56 -15.41 -20.67
C LEU A 91 1.87 -15.22 -19.18
N LEU A 92 3.00 -15.73 -18.70
CA LEU A 92 3.42 -15.55 -17.32
C LEU A 92 3.66 -14.07 -16.98
N LEU A 93 4.19 -13.29 -17.90
CA LEU A 93 4.40 -11.86 -17.71
C LEU A 93 3.09 -11.07 -17.54
N LEU A 94 1.97 -11.56 -18.06
CA LEU A 94 0.66 -10.94 -17.89
C LEU A 94 0.18 -10.91 -16.42
N PHE A 95 0.66 -11.84 -15.57
CA PHE A 95 0.33 -11.84 -14.14
C PHE A 95 0.85 -10.62 -13.38
N TYR A 96 1.93 -10.01 -13.88
CA TYR A 96 2.54 -8.85 -13.26
C TYR A 96 1.90 -7.52 -13.68
N LEU A 97 0.86 -7.55 -14.55
CA LEU A 97 0.20 -6.31 -14.96
C LEU A 97 -0.66 -5.74 -13.83
N PRO A 98 -0.54 -4.42 -13.54
CA PRO A 98 -1.18 -3.79 -12.39
C PRO A 98 -2.70 -3.66 -12.49
N LYS A 99 -3.27 -3.82 -13.70
CA LYS A 99 -4.72 -3.67 -13.93
C LYS A 99 -5.29 -4.89 -14.67
N LYS A 100 -6.31 -5.52 -14.08
CA LYS A 100 -7.02 -6.66 -14.69
C LYS A 100 -7.55 -6.37 -16.08
N SER A 101 -8.09 -5.16 -16.32
CA SER A 101 -8.60 -4.75 -17.63
C SER A 101 -7.54 -4.79 -18.75
N LEU A 102 -6.27 -4.65 -18.37
CA LEU A 102 -5.15 -4.68 -19.32
C LEU A 102 -4.83 -6.11 -19.78
N VAL A 103 -4.95 -7.08 -18.87
CA VAL A 103 -4.77 -8.50 -19.17
C VAL A 103 -5.76 -8.95 -20.25
N TYR A 104 -7.05 -8.58 -20.12
CA TYR A 104 -8.07 -8.92 -21.11
C TYR A 104 -7.85 -8.28 -22.48
N LYS A 105 -7.16 -7.13 -22.54
CA LYS A 105 -6.84 -6.47 -23.82
C LYS A 105 -5.62 -7.09 -24.50
N ILE A 106 -4.65 -7.58 -23.74
CA ILE A 106 -3.39 -8.12 -24.28
C ILE A 106 -3.52 -9.62 -24.57
N LEU A 107 -4.30 -10.36 -23.81
CA LEU A 107 -4.47 -11.82 -23.99
C LEU A 107 -4.87 -12.23 -25.40
N PRO A 108 -5.85 -11.59 -26.08
CA PRO A 108 -6.18 -11.93 -27.47
C PRO A 108 -5.00 -11.73 -28.43
N LEU A 109 -4.21 -10.67 -28.23
CA LEU A 109 -3.04 -10.39 -29.05
C LEU A 109 -1.98 -11.50 -28.90
N VAL A 110 -1.73 -11.96 -27.68
CA VAL A 110 -0.79 -13.07 -27.40
C VAL A 110 -1.27 -14.36 -28.06
N ILE A 111 -2.57 -14.66 -28.01
CA ILE A 111 -3.16 -15.84 -28.64
C ILE A 111 -3.04 -15.78 -30.16
N ILE A 112 -3.34 -14.63 -30.75
CA ILE A 112 -3.24 -14.42 -32.21
C ILE A 112 -1.78 -14.59 -32.67
N THR A 113 -0.82 -13.96 -31.97
CA THR A 113 0.62 -14.08 -32.32
C THR A 113 1.11 -15.51 -32.15
N PHE A 114 0.65 -16.24 -31.15
CA PHE A 114 0.93 -17.67 -31.00
C PHE A 114 0.42 -18.47 -32.22
N PHE A 115 -0.86 -18.28 -32.57
CA PHE A 115 -1.48 -19.01 -33.66
C PHE A 115 -0.79 -18.73 -35.00
N VAL A 116 -0.53 -17.46 -35.30
CA VAL A 116 0.17 -17.04 -36.55
C VAL A 116 1.58 -17.63 -36.60
N SER A 117 2.33 -17.57 -35.49
CA SER A 117 3.70 -18.12 -35.46
C SER A 117 3.72 -19.64 -35.64
N ARG A 118 2.72 -20.33 -35.13
CA ARG A 118 2.59 -21.79 -35.29
C ARG A 118 2.25 -22.17 -36.75
N MET A 119 1.33 -21.43 -37.35
CA MET A 119 0.97 -21.62 -38.75
C MET A 119 2.15 -21.33 -39.69
N LEU A 120 2.89 -20.24 -39.41
CA LEU A 120 4.07 -19.89 -40.21
C LEU A 120 5.17 -20.94 -40.09
N LYS A 121 5.44 -21.46 -38.90
CA LYS A 121 6.40 -22.54 -38.70
C LYS A 121 6.03 -23.78 -39.50
N SER A 122 4.76 -24.17 -39.48
CA SER A 122 4.28 -25.29 -40.26
C SER A 122 4.46 -25.09 -41.75
N TYR A 123 4.09 -23.91 -42.25
CA TYR A 123 4.28 -23.56 -43.66
C TYR A 123 5.74 -23.67 -44.10
N LEU A 124 6.68 -23.25 -43.21
CA LEU A 124 8.12 -23.30 -43.50
C LEU A 124 8.73 -24.73 -43.39
N THR A 125 8.09 -25.66 -42.70
CA THR A 125 8.64 -27.01 -42.45
C THR A 125 8.04 -28.12 -43.32
N ILE A 126 6.95 -27.87 -44.04
CA ILE A 126 6.28 -28.85 -44.85
C ILE A 126 6.51 -28.49 -46.34
N ASP A 127 7.39 -29.23 -46.99
CA ASP A 127 7.76 -28.98 -48.38
C ASP A 127 6.61 -29.25 -49.39
N ASP A 128 5.49 -29.86 -48.96
CA ASP A 128 4.43 -30.33 -49.85
C ASP A 128 3.00 -30.10 -49.36
N ILE A 129 2.73 -28.89 -48.78
CA ILE A 129 1.37 -28.53 -48.30
C ILE A 129 0.36 -28.42 -49.44
N SER A 130 0.82 -28.12 -50.66
CA SER A 130 -0.05 -27.80 -51.79
C SER A 130 -0.88 -29.00 -52.29
N ASN A 131 -0.47 -30.23 -51.95
CA ASN A 131 -1.07 -31.44 -52.53
C ASN A 131 -1.87 -32.31 -51.56
N ASN A 132 -1.93 -31.99 -50.23
CA ASN A 132 -2.64 -32.84 -49.28
C ASN A 132 -3.46 -32.07 -48.25
N LEU A 133 -4.71 -31.79 -48.57
CA LEU A 133 -5.68 -31.12 -47.69
C LEU A 133 -5.80 -31.77 -46.29
N TYR A 134 -5.67 -33.08 -46.23
CA TYR A 134 -5.78 -33.82 -44.94
C TYR A 134 -4.61 -33.52 -44.00
N VAL A 135 -3.40 -33.36 -44.54
CA VAL A 135 -2.22 -33.00 -43.75
C VAL A 135 -2.37 -31.59 -43.18
N PHE A 136 -2.83 -30.66 -44.01
CA PHE A 136 -3.12 -29.29 -43.59
C PHE A 136 -4.21 -29.24 -42.50
N LEU A 137 -5.32 -29.97 -42.73
CA LEU A 137 -6.44 -30.01 -41.78
C LEU A 137 -6.03 -30.63 -40.44
N GLY A 138 -5.28 -31.72 -40.45
CA GLY A 138 -4.75 -32.36 -39.25
C GLY A 138 -3.83 -31.43 -38.45
N PHE A 139 -2.96 -30.69 -39.13
CA PHE A 139 -2.09 -29.70 -38.51
C PHE A 139 -2.88 -28.52 -37.91
N PHE A 140 -3.89 -28.02 -38.64
CA PHE A 140 -4.76 -26.96 -38.17
C PHE A 140 -5.50 -27.35 -36.88
N ILE A 141 -6.11 -28.54 -36.85
CA ILE A 141 -6.81 -29.09 -35.68
C ILE A 141 -5.85 -29.22 -34.49
N LYS A 142 -4.65 -29.77 -34.71
CA LYS A 142 -3.63 -29.90 -33.65
C LYS A 142 -3.26 -28.54 -33.06
N THR A 143 -3.02 -27.53 -33.92
CA THR A 143 -2.69 -26.17 -33.49
C THR A 143 -3.82 -25.53 -32.69
N LEU A 144 -5.07 -25.77 -33.08
CA LEU A 144 -6.25 -25.26 -32.36
C LEU A 144 -6.37 -25.91 -30.97
N ILE A 145 -6.15 -27.21 -30.84
CA ILE A 145 -6.17 -27.94 -29.56
C ILE A 145 -5.05 -27.41 -28.63
N GLU A 146 -3.84 -27.23 -29.16
CA GLU A 146 -2.72 -26.70 -28.39
C GLU A 146 -3.02 -25.26 -27.89
N ALA A 147 -3.55 -24.39 -28.76
CA ALA A 147 -3.92 -23.03 -28.43
C ALA A 147 -5.03 -22.97 -27.34
N THR A 148 -6.07 -23.78 -27.48
CA THR A 148 -7.17 -23.83 -26.49
C THR A 148 -6.69 -24.38 -25.14
N SER A 149 -5.80 -25.37 -25.13
CA SER A 149 -5.20 -25.92 -23.91
C SER A 149 -4.37 -24.88 -23.17
N ILE A 150 -3.57 -24.09 -23.87
CA ILE A 150 -2.77 -23.00 -23.29
C ILE A 150 -3.68 -21.93 -22.66
N VAL A 151 -4.74 -21.51 -23.36
CA VAL A 151 -5.73 -20.56 -22.84
C VAL A 151 -6.40 -21.09 -21.59
N PHE A 152 -6.80 -22.35 -21.58
CA PHE A 152 -7.44 -22.99 -20.44
C PHE A 152 -6.52 -23.02 -19.22
N ILE A 153 -5.26 -23.45 -19.37
CA ILE A 153 -4.26 -23.45 -18.30
C ILE A 153 -4.05 -22.03 -17.77
N PHE A 154 -3.94 -21.04 -18.68
CA PHE A 154 -3.80 -19.64 -18.27
C PHE A 154 -4.98 -19.16 -17.43
N ILE A 155 -6.22 -19.45 -17.85
CA ILE A 155 -7.42 -19.08 -17.09
C ILE A 155 -7.42 -19.73 -15.71
N LEU A 156 -7.04 -21.01 -15.61
CA LEU A 156 -6.93 -21.71 -14.32
C LEU A 156 -5.91 -21.04 -13.38
N ILE A 157 -4.71 -20.79 -13.86
CA ILE A 157 -3.66 -20.14 -13.08
C ILE A 157 -4.11 -18.73 -12.68
N TYR A 158 -4.66 -17.96 -13.62
CA TYR A 158 -5.13 -16.59 -13.36
C TYR A 158 -6.24 -16.55 -12.31
N THR A 159 -7.22 -17.46 -12.38
CA THR A 159 -8.29 -17.56 -11.37
C THR A 159 -7.76 -17.98 -10.02
N PHE A 160 -6.79 -18.91 -9.98
CA PHE A 160 -6.15 -19.37 -8.75
C PHE A 160 -5.35 -18.23 -8.07
N VAL A 161 -4.52 -17.52 -8.81
CA VAL A 161 -3.76 -16.36 -8.29
C VAL A 161 -4.70 -15.25 -7.79
N ASN A 162 -5.78 -14.96 -8.53
CA ASN A 162 -6.78 -13.98 -8.07
C ASN A 162 -7.50 -14.44 -6.79
N LYS A 163 -7.75 -15.74 -6.63
CA LYS A 163 -8.34 -16.29 -5.41
C LYS A 163 -7.40 -16.13 -4.21
N ILE A 164 -6.09 -16.41 -4.40
CA ILE A 164 -5.07 -16.19 -3.35
C ILE A 164 -4.99 -14.70 -2.99
N ASN A 165 -4.93 -13.80 -3.97
CA ASN A 165 -4.88 -12.36 -3.73
C ASN A 165 -6.15 -11.82 -3.05
N ALA A 166 -7.33 -12.37 -3.38
CA ALA A 166 -8.58 -12.03 -2.71
C ALA A 166 -8.60 -12.53 -1.25
N GLN A 167 -8.10 -13.73 -0.99
CA GLN A 167 -7.96 -14.28 0.36
C GLN A 167 -7.03 -13.38 1.21
N SER A 168 -5.87 -13.03 0.70
CA SER A 168 -4.91 -12.13 1.36
C SER A 168 -5.52 -10.73 1.64
N SER A 169 -6.38 -10.20 0.77
CA SER A 169 -7.08 -8.93 1.01
C SER A 169 -8.21 -9.05 2.04
N LEU A 170 -8.86 -10.20 2.11
CA LEU A 170 -9.85 -10.53 3.16
C LEU A 170 -9.18 -10.62 4.53
N ASP A 171 -8.01 -11.26 4.61
CA ASP A 171 -7.24 -11.38 5.84
C ASP A 171 -6.79 -10.01 6.35
N ASN A 172 -6.33 -9.11 5.47
CA ASN A 172 -6.00 -7.72 5.82
C ASN A 172 -7.22 -6.94 6.33
N ASN A 173 -8.40 -7.08 5.71
CA ASN A 173 -9.62 -6.43 6.15
C ASN A 173 -10.13 -6.99 7.49
N THR A 174 -10.05 -8.30 7.69
CA THR A 174 -10.41 -8.96 8.96
C THR A 174 -9.54 -8.44 10.08
N SER A 175 -8.28 -8.23 9.83
CA SER A 175 -7.26 -7.75 10.76
C SER A 175 -7.47 -6.29 11.16
N ILE A 176 -7.74 -5.43 10.19
CA ILE A 176 -8.13 -4.04 10.43
C ILE A 176 -9.44 -3.98 11.22
N ASN A 177 -10.39 -4.88 10.92
CA ASN A 177 -11.65 -4.94 11.65
C ASN A 177 -11.48 -5.48 13.07
N LEU A 178 -10.56 -6.44 13.29
CA LEU A 178 -10.22 -6.92 14.63
C LEU A 178 -9.61 -5.80 15.48
N LEU A 179 -8.69 -5.01 14.91
CA LEU A 179 -8.15 -3.83 15.60
C LEU A 179 -9.22 -2.76 15.87
N LYS A 180 -10.11 -2.53 14.92
CA LYS A 180 -11.26 -1.64 15.14
C LYS A 180 -12.17 -2.17 16.24
N PHE A 181 -12.34 -3.50 16.33
CA PHE A 181 -13.08 -4.15 17.41
C PHE A 181 -12.38 -3.98 18.75
N TYR A 182 -11.07 -4.27 18.85
CA TYR A 182 -10.28 -4.01 20.06
C TYR A 182 -10.34 -2.54 20.48
N ARG A 183 -10.21 -1.64 19.51
CA ARG A 183 -10.40 -0.20 19.77
C ARG A 183 -11.81 0.11 20.26
N ALA A 184 -12.86 -0.45 19.66
CA ALA A 184 -14.24 -0.22 20.05
C ALA A 184 -14.50 -0.74 21.47
N THR A 185 -13.97 -1.91 21.85
CA THR A 185 -14.07 -2.44 23.22
C THR A 185 -13.31 -1.59 24.23
N ALA A 186 -12.12 -1.10 23.89
CA ALA A 186 -11.35 -0.18 24.73
C ALA A 186 -12.05 1.18 24.92
N ILE A 187 -12.86 1.61 23.95
CA ILE A 187 -13.57 2.90 23.95
C ILE A 187 -14.96 2.79 24.60
N HIS A 188 -15.54 1.59 24.70
CA HIS A 188 -16.93 1.43 25.18
C HIS A 188 -17.18 1.95 26.58
N HIS A 189 -16.14 2.22 27.37
CA HIS A 189 -16.26 2.75 28.71
C HIS A 189 -16.42 4.28 28.78
N ASN A 190 -16.13 5.05 27.69
CA ASN A 190 -16.28 6.51 27.78
C ASN A 190 -16.51 7.17 26.40
N LYS A 191 -17.66 7.85 26.22
CA LYS A 191 -18.03 8.62 25.00
C LYS A 191 -17.05 9.75 24.70
N TYR A 192 -16.40 10.32 25.72
CA TYR A 192 -15.35 11.32 25.58
C TYR A 192 -14.15 10.76 24.85
N SER A 193 -13.80 9.50 25.08
CA SER A 193 -12.67 8.84 24.41
C SER A 193 -12.86 8.72 22.91
N GLN A 194 -14.09 8.50 22.41
CA GLN A 194 -14.34 8.43 20.97
C GLN A 194 -14.16 9.79 20.28
N ALA A 195 -14.70 10.86 20.86
CA ALA A 195 -14.56 12.21 20.33
C ALA A 195 -13.10 12.63 20.34
N HIS A 196 -12.38 12.32 21.41
CA HIS A 196 -10.96 12.62 21.59
C HIS A 196 -10.08 11.90 20.56
N ILE A 197 -10.19 10.59 20.40
CA ILE A 197 -9.44 9.84 19.39
C ILE A 197 -9.71 10.37 17.97
N LYS A 198 -10.96 10.76 17.68
CA LYS A 198 -11.30 11.38 16.41
C LYS A 198 -10.61 12.73 16.25
N GLY A 199 -10.66 13.58 17.28
CA GLY A 199 -9.98 14.88 17.30
C GLY A 199 -8.48 14.76 17.09
N VAL A 200 -7.83 13.87 17.84
CA VAL A 200 -6.39 13.59 17.71
C VAL A 200 -6.05 13.15 16.27
N LYS A 201 -6.82 12.25 15.66
CA LYS A 201 -6.62 11.84 14.27
C LYS A 201 -6.73 13.01 13.29
N GLU A 202 -7.78 13.84 13.43
CA GLU A 202 -8.02 14.98 12.53
C GLU A 202 -6.92 16.04 12.69
N ILE A 203 -6.49 16.34 13.92
CA ILE A 203 -5.39 17.26 14.21
C ILE A 203 -4.06 16.68 13.68
N THR A 204 -3.77 15.40 13.91
CA THR A 204 -2.59 14.71 13.35
C THR A 204 -2.52 14.88 11.83
N THR A 205 -3.67 14.73 11.14
CA THR A 205 -3.75 14.92 9.68
C THR A 205 -3.37 16.34 9.29
N VAL A 206 -3.91 17.34 9.98
CA VAL A 206 -3.62 18.77 9.71
C VAL A 206 -2.15 19.09 9.95
N LEU A 207 -1.56 18.59 11.04
CA LEU A 207 -0.16 18.80 11.37
C LEU A 207 0.75 18.16 10.31
N LEU A 208 0.47 16.91 9.95
CA LEU A 208 1.28 16.16 8.98
C LEU A 208 1.20 16.77 7.58
N ASP A 209 0.01 17.17 7.13
CA ASP A 209 -0.16 17.88 5.85
C ASP A 209 0.61 19.20 5.83
N SER A 210 0.61 19.97 6.94
CA SER A 210 1.36 21.22 7.04
C SER A 210 2.87 20.96 7.07
N LEU A 211 3.34 19.96 7.80
CA LEU A 211 4.76 19.59 7.82
C LEU A 211 5.27 19.25 6.42
N ILE A 212 4.47 18.54 5.63
CA ILE A 212 4.82 18.16 4.24
C ILE A 212 4.77 19.37 3.32
N ASN A 213 3.62 20.09 3.29
CA ASN A 213 3.35 21.09 2.27
C ASN A 213 4.00 22.44 2.57
N ASP A 214 4.12 22.81 3.86
CA ASP A 214 4.58 24.12 4.29
C ASP A 214 6.02 24.13 4.80
N PHE A 215 6.49 22.98 5.35
CA PHE A 215 7.81 22.89 5.98
C PHE A 215 8.74 21.88 5.28
N GLY A 216 8.31 21.26 4.18
CA GLY A 216 9.15 20.42 3.33
C GLY A 216 9.53 19.08 3.92
N LEU A 217 8.71 18.53 4.85
CA LEU A 217 8.93 17.19 5.37
C LEU A 217 8.75 16.13 4.27
N GLU A 218 9.81 15.39 3.98
CA GLU A 218 9.78 14.32 2.98
C GLU A 218 9.52 12.95 3.64
N ILE A 219 8.33 12.41 3.42
CA ILE A 219 7.97 11.04 3.84
C ILE A 219 7.26 10.30 2.71
N SER A 220 7.32 8.97 2.76
CA SER A 220 6.57 8.14 1.82
C SER A 220 5.07 8.20 2.09
N LYS A 221 4.26 8.01 1.04
CA LYS A 221 2.80 7.91 1.22
C LYS A 221 2.40 6.78 2.19
N ASP A 222 3.13 5.68 2.17
CA ASP A 222 2.87 4.54 3.07
C ASP A 222 3.14 4.92 4.53
N PHE A 223 4.23 5.67 4.82
CA PHE A 223 4.52 6.14 6.17
C PHE A 223 3.52 7.20 6.65
N TYR A 224 3.05 8.09 5.75
CA TYR A 224 1.93 8.99 6.04
C TYR A 224 0.69 8.22 6.51
N ASP A 225 0.30 7.19 5.76
CA ASP A 225 -0.87 6.37 6.08
C ASP A 225 -0.68 5.59 7.40
N GLN A 226 0.54 5.13 7.71
CA GLN A 226 0.89 4.51 9.00
C GLN A 226 0.69 5.49 10.17
N ILE A 227 1.15 6.74 10.06
CA ILE A 227 0.99 7.75 11.12
C ILE A 227 -0.49 8.02 11.39
N ILE A 228 -1.28 8.27 10.33
CA ILE A 228 -2.73 8.50 10.47
C ILE A 228 -3.45 7.28 11.05
N PHE A 229 -3.04 6.08 10.68
CA PHE A 229 -3.59 4.85 11.23
C PHE A 229 -3.26 4.71 12.73
N SER A 230 -2.00 4.88 13.11
CA SER A 230 -1.50 4.71 14.48
C SER A 230 -2.09 5.72 15.47
N SER A 231 -2.45 6.93 15.01
CA SER A 231 -3.10 7.96 15.84
C SER A 231 -4.44 7.51 16.45
N GLN A 232 -4.96 6.37 16.04
CA GLN A 232 -6.19 5.82 16.59
C GLN A 232 -5.95 4.78 17.71
N PHE A 233 -4.69 4.40 17.96
CA PHE A 233 -4.31 3.31 18.85
C PHE A 233 -3.31 3.72 19.95
N TYR A 234 -2.92 5.00 20.01
CA TYR A 234 -1.91 5.47 20.97
C TYR A 234 -2.30 5.20 22.43
N ASP A 235 -3.58 5.30 22.72
CA ASP A 235 -4.17 5.13 24.05
C ASP A 235 -4.75 3.72 24.32
N ILE A 236 -4.50 2.74 23.43
CA ILE A 236 -5.12 1.40 23.53
C ILE A 236 -4.85 0.69 24.86
N GLY A 237 -3.72 1.00 25.50
CA GLY A 237 -3.36 0.43 26.79
C GLY A 237 -4.23 0.88 27.97
N LYS A 238 -5.06 1.92 27.82
CA LYS A 238 -6.03 2.31 28.83
C LYS A 238 -7.06 1.21 29.15
N VAL A 239 -7.26 0.26 28.24
CA VAL A 239 -8.08 -0.94 28.49
C VAL A 239 -7.54 -1.78 29.66
N CYS A 240 -6.26 -1.67 29.99
CA CYS A 240 -5.62 -2.36 31.11
C CYS A 240 -5.68 -1.58 32.43
N VAL A 241 -6.28 -0.40 32.46
CA VAL A 241 -6.44 0.42 33.66
C VAL A 241 -7.88 0.24 34.16
N ASP A 242 -8.02 0.13 35.50
CA ASP A 242 -9.34 -0.02 36.11
C ASP A 242 -10.26 1.15 35.70
N PRO A 243 -11.47 0.87 35.20
CA PRO A 243 -12.45 1.90 34.84
C PRO A 243 -12.77 2.87 35.98
N GLU A 244 -12.80 2.40 37.26
CA GLU A 244 -13.07 3.25 38.43
C GLU A 244 -11.99 4.31 38.61
N ILE A 245 -10.74 4.01 38.22
CA ILE A 245 -9.61 4.95 38.24
C ILE A 245 -9.71 5.94 37.10
N LEU A 246 -10.01 5.44 35.86
CA LEU A 246 -10.10 6.27 34.66
C LEU A 246 -11.26 7.27 34.70
N ASP A 247 -12.40 6.89 35.30
CA ASP A 247 -13.62 7.69 35.34
C ASP A 247 -13.75 8.47 36.69
N LYS A 248 -12.74 8.41 37.53
CA LYS A 248 -12.73 9.11 38.82
C LYS A 248 -12.84 10.63 38.63
N THR A 249 -13.86 11.22 39.23
CA THR A 249 -14.13 12.67 39.15
C THR A 249 -13.32 13.51 40.15
N GLY A 250 -12.71 12.86 41.14
CA GLY A 250 -11.86 13.48 42.18
C GLY A 250 -10.38 13.51 41.78
N THR A 251 -9.56 14.02 42.69
CA THR A 251 -8.09 13.98 42.55
C THR A 251 -7.60 12.54 42.65
N LEU A 252 -6.72 12.17 41.70
CA LEU A 252 -6.06 10.87 41.70
C LEU A 252 -4.97 10.83 42.76
N THR A 253 -4.83 9.71 43.48
CA THR A 253 -3.69 9.44 44.37
C THR A 253 -2.42 9.21 43.52
N GLU A 254 -1.25 9.22 44.16
CA GLU A 254 0.01 8.95 43.42
C GLU A 254 0.07 7.50 42.90
N GLU A 255 -0.52 6.55 43.63
CA GLU A 255 -0.65 5.15 43.21
C GLU A 255 -1.56 5.03 41.99
N GLU A 256 -2.71 5.70 41.97
CA GLU A 256 -3.63 5.73 40.84
C GLU A 256 -2.98 6.36 39.59
N LYS A 257 -2.25 7.48 39.79
CA LYS A 257 -1.45 8.11 38.74
C LYS A 257 -0.39 7.15 38.20
N ALA A 258 0.30 6.39 39.05
CA ALA A 258 1.31 5.42 38.66
C ALA A 258 0.67 4.27 37.79
N LEU A 259 -0.54 3.82 38.16
CA LEU A 259 -1.27 2.83 37.39
C LEU A 259 -1.66 3.35 35.98
N ILE A 260 -2.17 4.59 35.91
CA ILE A 260 -2.49 5.23 34.63
C ILE A 260 -1.23 5.38 33.77
N LYS A 261 -0.10 5.79 34.35
CA LYS A 261 1.17 5.96 33.64
C LYS A 261 1.74 4.67 33.03
N GLN A 262 1.19 3.51 33.38
CA GLN A 262 1.57 2.24 32.75
C GLN A 262 0.91 1.99 31.38
N HIS A 263 -0.16 2.74 30.99
CA HIS A 263 -0.91 2.47 29.75
C HIS A 263 -0.03 2.54 28.49
N PRO A 264 1.01 3.40 28.35
CA PRO A 264 1.86 3.37 27.17
C PRO A 264 2.57 2.03 27.01
N GLN A 265 3.17 1.53 28.07
CA GLN A 265 3.84 0.23 28.09
C GLN A 265 2.84 -0.91 27.80
N LYS A 266 1.70 -0.91 28.48
CA LYS A 266 0.64 -1.92 28.29
C LYS A 266 0.06 -1.89 26.87
N GLY A 267 -0.09 -0.70 26.28
CA GLY A 267 -0.52 -0.53 24.91
C GLY A 267 0.45 -1.16 23.90
N ALA A 268 1.74 -0.91 24.06
CA ALA A 268 2.79 -1.51 23.21
C ALA A 268 2.85 -3.04 23.38
N GLU A 269 2.67 -3.56 24.61
CA GLU A 269 2.58 -5.00 24.89
C GLU A 269 1.38 -5.63 24.19
N LEU A 270 0.17 -5.06 24.31
CA LEU A 270 -1.04 -5.53 23.65
C LEU A 270 -0.89 -5.58 22.12
N LEU A 271 -0.32 -4.52 21.54
CA LEU A 271 -0.06 -4.47 20.10
C LEU A 271 0.97 -5.54 19.67
N SER A 272 1.90 -5.92 20.54
CA SER A 272 2.90 -6.96 20.27
C SER A 272 2.33 -8.38 20.27
N LEU A 273 1.16 -8.59 20.89
CA LEU A 273 0.45 -9.88 20.87
C LEU A 273 -0.31 -10.13 19.56
N LEU A 274 -0.43 -9.12 18.70
CA LEU A 274 -1.14 -9.28 17.43
C LEU A 274 -0.31 -10.14 16.47
N PRO A 275 -0.92 -11.14 15.81
CA PRO A 275 -0.24 -11.97 14.82
C PRO A 275 0.30 -11.10 13.66
N LYS A 276 1.52 -11.38 13.21
CA LYS A 276 2.19 -10.63 12.12
C LYS A 276 1.48 -10.77 10.77
N GLU A 277 0.72 -11.83 10.61
CA GLU A 277 -0.10 -12.11 9.42
C GLU A 277 -1.30 -11.17 9.32
N ILE A 278 -1.66 -10.54 10.42
CA ILE A 278 -2.87 -9.75 10.57
C ILE A 278 -2.67 -8.30 10.11
N ILE A 279 -1.51 -7.70 10.36
CA ILE A 279 -1.17 -6.34 9.95
C ILE A 279 0.26 -6.35 9.44
N LYS A 280 0.53 -5.54 8.42
CA LYS A 280 1.89 -5.27 7.98
C LYS A 280 2.74 -4.83 9.16
N GLU A 281 3.90 -5.43 9.31
CA GLU A 281 4.78 -5.20 10.46
C GLU A 281 5.17 -3.73 10.61
N GLU A 282 5.29 -2.99 9.50
CA GLU A 282 5.58 -1.56 9.52
C GLU A 282 4.47 -0.75 10.21
N TYR A 283 3.18 -1.06 9.94
CA TYR A 283 2.04 -0.42 10.60
C TYR A 283 1.99 -0.76 12.09
N LEU A 284 2.27 -2.01 12.44
CA LEU A 284 2.28 -2.46 13.83
C LEU A 284 3.42 -1.82 14.62
N ASN A 285 4.60 -1.67 14.01
CA ASN A 285 5.74 -0.99 14.61
C ASN A 285 5.43 0.48 14.88
N THR A 286 4.82 1.19 13.91
CA THR A 286 4.38 2.58 14.09
C THR A 286 3.34 2.69 15.20
N CYS A 287 2.36 1.79 15.28
CA CYS A 287 1.39 1.76 16.38
C CYS A 287 2.06 1.53 17.75
N ARG A 288 3.04 0.61 17.85
CA ARG A 288 3.78 0.33 19.08
C ARG A 288 4.61 1.53 19.54
N ASN A 289 5.32 2.17 18.59
CA ASN A 289 6.10 3.36 18.88
C ASN A 289 5.22 4.47 19.45
N VAL A 290 4.10 4.74 18.80
CA VAL A 290 3.16 5.77 19.22
C VAL A 290 2.55 5.43 20.58
N ALA A 291 2.10 4.19 20.78
CA ALA A 291 1.54 3.76 22.05
C ALA A 291 2.55 3.91 23.21
N LEU A 292 3.81 3.55 22.96
CA LEU A 292 4.86 3.60 23.98
C LEU A 292 5.37 5.01 24.25
N GLN A 293 5.39 5.89 23.22
CA GLN A 293 6.18 7.12 23.26
C GLN A 293 5.34 8.42 23.28
N HIS A 294 4.00 8.38 23.17
CA HIS A 294 3.18 9.59 23.06
C HIS A 294 3.17 10.45 24.31
N HIS A 295 3.66 9.97 25.44
CA HIS A 295 3.89 10.73 26.67
C HIS A 295 5.36 11.06 26.93
N GLU A 296 6.26 10.72 26.01
CA GLU A 296 7.65 11.16 26.07
C GLU A 296 7.77 12.64 25.68
N LYS A 297 8.76 13.32 26.26
CA LYS A 297 9.08 14.72 25.98
C LYS A 297 10.53 14.85 25.52
N LEU A 298 10.81 15.76 24.57
CA LEU A 298 12.14 15.92 23.99
C LEU A 298 13.24 16.22 25.00
N ASP A 299 12.89 16.81 26.14
CA ASP A 299 13.81 17.12 27.24
C ASP A 299 14.05 15.91 28.19
N GLY A 300 13.34 14.80 27.98
CA GLY A 300 13.43 13.61 28.83
C GLY A 300 12.59 13.66 30.12
N SER A 301 11.74 14.66 30.29
CA SER A 301 10.83 14.76 31.43
C SER A 301 9.57 13.89 31.28
N GLY A 302 9.38 13.27 30.11
CA GLY A 302 8.26 12.40 29.80
C GLY A 302 8.36 11.01 30.42
N TYR A 303 7.48 10.09 30.04
CA TYR A 303 7.42 8.71 30.50
C TYR A 303 6.94 7.77 29.38
N PRO A 304 7.16 6.45 29.44
CA PRO A 304 7.72 5.67 30.56
C PRO A 304 9.25 5.54 30.53
N ASN A 305 9.93 5.81 29.39
CA ASN A 305 11.35 5.49 29.19
C ASN A 305 12.29 6.71 29.33
N HIS A 306 11.73 7.91 29.52
CA HIS A 306 12.49 9.17 29.62
C HIS A 306 13.37 9.44 28.39
N LEU A 307 12.85 9.11 27.19
CA LEU A 307 13.52 9.30 25.90
C LEU A 307 13.75 10.79 25.61
N LYS A 308 14.83 11.08 24.87
CA LYS A 308 15.21 12.46 24.53
C LYS A 308 15.30 12.66 23.03
N GLN A 309 14.86 13.84 22.59
CA GLN A 309 15.06 14.30 21.20
C GLN A 309 14.78 13.23 20.12
N LYS A 310 15.84 12.79 19.39
CA LYS A 310 15.73 11.85 18.28
C LYS A 310 15.44 10.39 18.69
N GLU A 311 15.53 10.07 19.98
CA GLU A 311 15.12 8.77 20.51
C GLU A 311 13.59 8.59 20.43
N ILE A 312 12.84 9.71 20.43
CA ILE A 312 11.39 9.73 20.24
C ILE A 312 11.10 9.74 18.75
N SER A 313 10.36 8.77 18.27
CA SER A 313 9.98 8.62 16.85
C SER A 313 9.17 9.83 16.35
N LEU A 314 9.27 10.14 15.07
CA LEU A 314 8.56 11.29 14.47
C LEU A 314 7.05 11.18 14.64
N GLU A 315 6.50 10.00 14.38
CA GLU A 315 5.07 9.71 14.56
C GLU A 315 4.59 9.98 15.98
N ALA A 316 5.36 9.59 16.99
CA ALA A 316 5.03 9.85 18.38
C ALA A 316 5.06 11.35 18.70
N ARG A 317 6.09 12.09 18.25
CA ARG A 317 6.18 13.55 18.46
C ARG A 317 4.99 14.30 17.88
N ILE A 318 4.54 13.90 16.67
CA ILE A 318 3.37 14.53 16.02
C ILE A 318 2.09 14.24 16.81
N ILE A 319 1.89 12.97 17.20
CA ILE A 319 0.69 12.54 17.93
C ILE A 319 0.66 13.14 19.33
N THR A 320 1.80 13.27 20.02
CA THR A 320 1.90 13.95 21.33
C THR A 320 1.34 15.38 21.25
N VAL A 321 1.73 16.16 20.24
CA VAL A 321 1.22 17.54 20.09
C VAL A 321 -0.26 17.53 19.75
N ALA A 322 -0.73 16.59 18.92
CA ALA A 322 -2.15 16.46 18.58
C ALA A 322 -2.99 16.08 19.81
N ASP A 323 -2.52 15.12 20.61
CA ASP A 323 -3.17 14.64 21.83
C ASP A 323 -3.34 15.76 22.86
N VAL A 324 -2.26 16.45 23.19
CA VAL A 324 -2.28 17.57 24.13
C VAL A 324 -3.19 18.68 23.62
N THR A 325 -3.15 19.00 22.32
CA THR A 325 -3.99 20.02 21.71
C THR A 325 -5.47 19.68 21.84
N ASP A 326 -5.87 18.47 21.44
CA ASP A 326 -7.27 18.05 21.56
C ASP A 326 -7.73 17.97 23.01
N ALA A 327 -6.91 17.43 23.91
CA ALA A 327 -7.22 17.32 25.32
C ALA A 327 -7.47 18.68 26.01
N LEU A 328 -6.73 19.73 25.60
CA LEU A 328 -6.90 21.08 26.13
C LEU A 328 -8.13 21.78 25.53
N LEU A 329 -8.37 21.63 24.24
CA LEU A 329 -9.48 22.28 23.52
C LEU A 329 -10.83 21.53 23.66
N ALA A 330 -10.80 20.28 24.15
CA ALA A 330 -12.01 19.48 24.33
C ALA A 330 -12.86 19.96 25.48
N TRP A 331 -14.20 20.02 25.25
CA TRP A 331 -15.17 20.25 26.30
C TRP A 331 -15.29 19.01 27.20
N ARG A 332 -15.34 19.24 28.51
CA ARG A 332 -15.61 18.20 29.53
C ARG A 332 -16.64 18.70 30.53
N PRO A 333 -17.50 17.83 31.12
CA PRO A 333 -18.55 18.28 32.08
C PRO A 333 -18.04 19.10 33.24
N TYR A 334 -16.81 18.85 33.66
CA TYR A 334 -16.24 19.44 34.89
C TYR A 334 -15.18 20.52 34.61
N LYS A 335 -14.90 20.79 33.28
CA LYS A 335 -13.85 21.72 32.89
C LYS A 335 -14.19 22.39 31.57
N ARG A 336 -14.13 23.75 31.54
CA ARG A 336 -14.25 24.47 30.28
C ARG A 336 -13.08 24.12 29.34
N PRO A 337 -13.28 24.16 28.03
CA PRO A 337 -12.17 24.16 27.08
C PRO A 337 -11.21 25.32 27.37
N TYR A 338 -9.92 25.08 27.17
CA TYR A 338 -8.94 26.17 27.17
C TYR A 338 -9.14 27.03 25.90
N SER A 339 -8.82 28.33 26.02
CA SER A 339 -8.71 29.18 24.83
C SER A 339 -7.45 28.84 24.03
N TRP A 340 -7.39 29.32 22.81
CA TRP A 340 -6.20 29.15 21.99
C TRP A 340 -4.97 29.82 22.62
N GLU A 341 -5.16 30.95 23.23
CA GLU A 341 -4.13 31.74 23.91
C GLU A 341 -3.58 30.97 25.13
N GLU A 342 -4.45 30.37 25.93
CA GLU A 342 -4.06 29.51 27.04
C GLU A 342 -3.29 28.26 26.59
N LEU A 343 -3.71 27.64 25.48
CA LEU A 343 -3.00 26.53 24.87
C LEU A 343 -1.59 26.93 24.42
N LEU A 344 -1.45 28.10 23.78
CA LEU A 344 -0.13 28.62 23.38
C LEU A 344 0.78 28.86 24.58
N GLU A 345 0.23 29.38 25.66
CA GLU A 345 1.00 29.61 26.89
C GLU A 345 1.52 28.31 27.50
N ILE A 346 0.71 27.25 27.52
CA ILE A 346 1.13 25.93 27.99
C ILE A 346 2.28 25.40 27.11
N PHE A 347 2.15 25.42 25.80
CA PHE A 347 3.23 24.96 24.92
C PHE A 347 4.49 25.81 25.01
N LYS A 348 4.35 27.11 25.25
CA LYS A 348 5.49 28.02 25.47
C LYS A 348 6.23 27.71 26.78
N ASN A 349 5.50 27.45 27.86
CA ASN A 349 6.08 27.12 29.14
C ASN A 349 6.78 25.75 29.17
N GLU A 350 6.35 24.83 28.32
CA GLU A 350 6.92 23.48 28.15
C GLU A 350 7.66 23.31 26.81
N ALA A 351 8.15 24.39 26.20
CA ALA A 351 8.68 24.40 24.83
C ALA A 351 9.83 23.40 24.59
N THR A 352 10.62 23.10 25.62
CA THR A 352 11.71 22.11 25.55
C THR A 352 11.23 20.67 25.39
N GLY A 353 9.98 20.41 25.75
CA GLY A 353 9.36 19.08 25.68
C GLY A 353 8.79 18.72 24.30
N TYR A 354 8.59 19.69 23.40
CA TYR A 354 7.93 19.49 22.11
C TYR A 354 8.80 19.87 20.93
N ASP A 355 8.52 19.25 19.76
CA ASP A 355 9.21 19.56 18.51
C ASP A 355 8.77 20.92 17.97
N ASN A 356 9.72 21.83 17.84
CA ASN A 356 9.46 23.21 17.41
C ASN A 356 8.82 23.28 16.02
N LEU A 357 9.20 22.40 15.08
CA LEU A 357 8.64 22.40 13.74
C LEU A 357 7.15 21.97 13.77
N ILE A 358 6.81 21.01 14.62
CA ILE A 358 5.43 20.56 14.81
C ILE A 358 4.60 21.67 15.49
N LEU A 359 5.17 22.40 16.45
CA LEU A 359 4.50 23.56 17.07
C LEU A 359 4.26 24.68 16.03
N GLN A 360 5.21 24.94 15.15
CA GLN A 360 5.01 25.92 14.07
C GLN A 360 3.87 25.50 13.12
N ALA A 361 3.80 24.21 12.76
CA ALA A 361 2.68 23.66 12.00
C ALA A 361 1.34 23.81 12.73
N LEU A 362 1.31 23.60 14.04
CA LEU A 362 0.14 23.81 14.88
C LEU A 362 -0.31 25.28 14.82
N TYR A 363 0.60 26.23 15.06
CA TYR A 363 0.29 27.67 15.09
C TYR A 363 -0.23 28.18 13.75
N LYS A 364 0.38 27.73 12.66
CA LYS A 364 -0.04 28.10 11.29
C LYS A 364 -1.47 27.64 10.99
N ASN A 365 -1.89 26.52 11.55
CA ASN A 365 -3.19 25.91 11.26
C ASN A 365 -4.28 26.18 12.31
N ARG A 366 -4.13 27.25 13.13
CA ARG A 366 -5.09 27.64 14.19
C ARG A 366 -6.55 27.50 13.77
N ARG A 367 -6.94 28.10 12.63
CA ARG A 367 -8.36 28.10 12.17
C ARG A 367 -8.90 26.71 11.92
N LYS A 368 -8.11 25.84 11.29
CA LYS A 368 -8.53 24.46 10.98
C LYS A 368 -8.70 23.65 12.29
N ILE A 369 -7.74 23.79 13.20
CA ILE A 369 -7.73 23.06 14.48
C ILE A 369 -8.90 23.49 15.37
N LEU A 370 -9.16 24.79 15.50
CA LEU A 370 -10.32 25.29 16.24
C LEU A 370 -11.64 24.79 15.62
N SER A 371 -11.78 24.79 14.29
CA SER A 371 -12.96 24.25 13.60
C SER A 371 -13.18 22.76 13.90
N ILE A 372 -12.10 21.95 13.98
CA ILE A 372 -12.17 20.54 14.36
C ILE A 372 -12.67 20.40 15.81
N SER A 373 -12.08 21.16 16.73
CA SER A 373 -12.43 21.15 18.15
C SER A 373 -13.90 21.57 18.37
N ASP A 374 -14.33 22.66 17.76
CA ASP A 374 -15.71 23.17 17.89
C ASP A 374 -16.73 22.13 17.39
N LYS A 375 -16.48 21.52 16.23
CA LYS A 375 -17.33 20.46 15.68
C LYS A 375 -17.41 19.24 16.60
N ASN A 376 -16.27 18.78 17.15
CA ASN A 376 -16.25 17.63 18.03
C ASN A 376 -16.91 17.95 19.39
N ASN A 377 -16.72 19.15 19.93
CA ASN A 377 -17.38 19.64 21.14
C ASN A 377 -18.89 19.73 20.97
N GLN A 378 -19.38 20.22 19.82
CA GLN A 378 -20.81 20.27 19.52
C GLN A 378 -21.43 18.87 19.46
N LEU A 379 -20.82 17.95 18.69
CA LEU A 379 -21.29 16.57 18.60
C LEU A 379 -21.33 15.87 19.97
N LEU A 380 -20.32 16.12 20.83
CA LEU A 380 -20.27 15.54 22.15
C LEU A 380 -21.42 16.05 23.03
N LYS A 381 -21.72 17.38 23.01
CA LYS A 381 -22.82 17.97 23.73
C LYS A 381 -24.19 17.42 23.26
N GLU A 382 -24.37 17.25 21.96
CA GLU A 382 -25.60 16.67 21.38
C GLU A 382 -25.81 15.22 21.86
N VAL A 383 -24.77 14.37 21.79
CA VAL A 383 -24.87 12.97 22.23
C VAL A 383 -25.21 12.88 23.72
N LEU A 384 -24.59 13.71 24.57
CA LEU A 384 -24.85 13.71 26.02
C LEU A 384 -26.24 14.27 26.37
N SER A 385 -26.75 15.24 25.59
CA SER A 385 -28.11 15.76 25.78
C SER A 385 -29.21 14.76 25.41
N LEU A 386 -28.95 13.88 24.46
CA LEU A 386 -29.85 12.79 24.08
C LEU A 386 -29.96 11.73 25.17
N ASP A 387 -28.80 11.33 25.76
CA ASP A 387 -28.79 10.35 26.86
C ASP A 387 -29.54 10.83 28.10
N SER A 388 -29.41 12.12 28.45
CA SER A 388 -30.16 12.69 29.60
C SER A 388 -31.67 12.69 29.41
N LYS A 389 -32.13 12.79 28.16
CA LYS A 389 -33.60 12.72 27.84
C LYS A 389 -34.13 11.29 27.87
N ASP A 390 -33.33 10.30 27.53
CA ASP A 390 -33.72 8.89 27.57
C ASP A 390 -33.74 8.32 29.00
N ILE A 391 -32.87 8.84 29.90
CA ILE A 391 -32.89 8.49 31.33
C ILE A 391 -34.12 9.05 32.03
N LEU A 392 -34.63 10.21 31.61
CA LEU A 392 -35.84 10.83 32.16
C LEU A 392 -37.15 10.24 31.62
N ARG A 393 -37.11 9.36 30.61
CA ARG A 393 -38.26 8.67 30.03
C ARG A 393 -38.45 7.24 30.53
N LYS A 394 -37.57 6.72 31.36
CA LYS A 394 -37.68 5.44 32.09
C LYS A 394 -37.99 5.70 33.55
#